data_9f656794033a3a8745fe3e42eb9191b5
#
_entry.id   9f656794033a3a8745fe3e42eb9191b5
#
_cell.length_a   1.000
_cell.length_b   1.000
_cell.length_c   1.000
_cell.angle_alpha   90.00
_cell.angle_beta   90.00
_cell.angle_gamma   90.00
#
_symmetry.space_group_name_H-M   'P 1'
#
loop_
_entity.id
_entity.type
_entity.pdbx_description
1 polymer ?
#
loop_
_entity_poly.entity_id
_entity_poly.type
_entity_poly.pdbx_seq_one_letter_code
_entity_poly.pdbx_strand_id
1 'polypeptide(L)'
;YVSWSRQNRSQLVRIPQVKGDNCRMELRSPDPACNPYLSIALILAAGLDGIQKRMELQAPVNKNLFLPGEVEGLGLEALPASLEEAVEVAQNSEFLKRVLPQELGRRYYAEALRRSEALKKAADPAEYERIHYFNAI
;
A
#
# COMPACT_ATOMS: atom_id res chain seq x y z
N TYR A 1 7.49 5.47 1.34
CA TYR A 1 7.82 6.15 0.07
C TYR A 1 7.69 5.18 -1.09
N VAL A 2 7.24 5.68 -2.25
CA VAL A 2 7.13 4.91 -3.49
C VAL A 2 8.53 4.73 -4.08
N SER A 3 9.14 3.61 -3.77
CA SER A 3 10.52 3.27 -4.17
C SER A 3 10.76 1.76 -4.10
N TRP A 4 11.87 1.32 -4.68
CA TRP A 4 12.27 -0.09 -4.61
C TRP A 4 13.77 -0.24 -4.36
N SER A 5 14.18 -1.40 -3.84
CA SER A 5 15.58 -1.81 -3.75
C SER A 5 15.74 -3.33 -3.82
N ARG A 6 16.99 -3.77 -3.94
CA ARG A 6 17.35 -5.20 -3.94
C ARG A 6 17.50 -5.78 -2.54
N GLN A 7 17.95 -5.00 -1.58
CA GLN A 7 18.31 -5.50 -0.25
C GLN A 7 17.62 -4.75 0.89
N ASN A 8 17.43 -3.44 0.75
CA ASN A 8 16.91 -2.60 1.81
C ASN A 8 15.41 -2.84 2.02
N ARG A 9 14.97 -2.87 3.28
CA ARG A 9 13.59 -3.09 3.70
C ARG A 9 12.84 -1.82 4.05
N SER A 10 13.43 -0.65 3.86
CA SER A 10 12.75 0.64 4.07
C SER A 10 11.96 1.12 2.84
N GLN A 11 12.09 0.46 1.69
CA GLN A 11 11.36 0.76 0.47
C GLN A 11 10.02 0.02 0.42
N LEU A 12 9.10 0.55 -0.42
CA LEU A 12 7.80 -0.05 -0.69
C LEU A 12 7.93 -1.44 -1.33
N VAL A 13 8.83 -1.58 -2.29
CA VAL A 13 9.05 -2.85 -2.99
C VAL A 13 10.49 -3.30 -2.79
N ARG A 14 10.65 -4.56 -2.44
CA ARG A 14 11.95 -5.23 -2.38
C ARG A 14 12.00 -6.33 -3.43
N ILE A 15 13.10 -6.35 -4.20
CA ILE A 15 13.38 -7.40 -5.21
C ILE A 15 14.67 -8.12 -4.78
N PRO A 16 14.58 -9.18 -3.96
CA PRO A 16 15.75 -9.90 -3.48
C PRO A 16 16.58 -10.48 -4.63
N GLN A 17 17.90 -10.51 -4.45
CA GLN A 17 18.79 -11.18 -5.39
C GLN A 17 18.78 -12.69 -5.10
N VAL A 18 17.80 -13.37 -5.62
CA VAL A 18 17.66 -14.83 -5.52
C VAL A 18 17.51 -15.41 -6.93
N LYS A 19 17.81 -16.71 -7.07
CA LYS A 19 17.77 -17.43 -8.34
C LYS A 19 16.75 -18.57 -8.29
N GLY A 20 16.33 -19.02 -9.46
CA GLY A 20 15.41 -20.15 -9.61
C GLY A 20 14.03 -19.86 -9.03
N ASP A 21 13.42 -20.84 -8.42
CA ASP A 21 12.04 -20.79 -7.89
C ASP A 21 11.82 -19.80 -6.76
N ASN A 22 12.90 -19.25 -6.21
CA ASN A 22 12.84 -18.21 -5.17
C ASN A 22 12.77 -16.79 -5.74
N CYS A 23 12.80 -16.60 -7.07
CA CYS A 23 12.66 -15.30 -7.70
C CYS A 23 11.30 -14.69 -7.35
N ARG A 24 11.33 -13.50 -6.73
CA ARG A 24 10.12 -12.80 -6.28
C ARG A 24 10.33 -11.31 -6.13
N MET A 25 9.25 -10.60 -6.04
CA MET A 25 9.20 -9.27 -5.47
C MET A 25 8.39 -9.31 -4.16
N GLU A 26 8.70 -8.42 -3.26
CA GLU A 26 8.02 -8.26 -1.97
C GLU A 26 7.39 -6.87 -1.93
N LEU A 27 6.06 -6.77 -2.05
CA LEU A 27 5.35 -5.54 -1.75
C LEU A 27 5.15 -5.47 -0.23
N ARG A 28 5.54 -4.34 0.38
CA ARG A 28 5.69 -4.22 1.82
C ARG A 28 4.64 -3.35 2.52
N SER A 29 3.75 -2.73 1.75
CA SER A 29 2.73 -1.81 2.27
C SER A 29 1.40 -2.43 2.68
N PRO A 30 0.99 -3.63 2.22
CA PRO A 30 -0.31 -4.15 2.64
C PRO A 30 -0.40 -4.31 4.16
N ASP A 31 -1.48 -3.80 4.73
CA ASP A 31 -1.79 -3.95 6.14
C ASP A 31 -2.19 -5.40 6.44
N PRO A 32 -1.78 -6.00 7.59
CA PRO A 32 -2.21 -7.34 7.98
C PRO A 32 -3.73 -7.52 8.07
N ALA A 33 -4.48 -6.45 8.39
CA ALA A 33 -5.94 -6.45 8.45
C ALA A 33 -6.62 -6.16 7.10
N CYS A 34 -5.86 -5.98 6.00
CA CYS A 34 -6.45 -5.75 4.68
C CYS A 34 -7.18 -7.00 4.18
N ASN A 35 -8.18 -6.80 3.31
CA ASN A 35 -8.82 -7.91 2.62
C ASN A 35 -7.83 -8.56 1.64
N PRO A 36 -7.39 -9.82 1.87
CA PRO A 36 -6.36 -10.44 1.04
C PRO A 36 -6.80 -10.67 -0.41
N TYR A 37 -8.08 -10.93 -0.64
CA TYR A 37 -8.60 -11.13 -2.00
C TYR A 37 -8.50 -9.84 -2.82
N LEU A 38 -8.89 -8.71 -2.24
CA LEU A 38 -8.77 -7.40 -2.90
C LEU A 38 -7.32 -7.00 -3.09
N SER A 39 -6.47 -7.18 -2.08
CA SER A 39 -5.05 -6.85 -2.16
C SER A 39 -4.34 -7.65 -3.25
N ILE A 40 -4.53 -8.96 -3.30
CA ILE A 40 -3.90 -9.82 -4.31
C ILE A 40 -4.43 -9.47 -5.71
N ALA A 41 -5.74 -9.27 -5.87
CA ALA A 41 -6.32 -8.90 -7.16
C ALA A 41 -5.75 -7.57 -7.68
N LEU A 42 -5.63 -6.55 -6.82
CA LEU A 42 -5.07 -5.25 -7.20
C LEU A 42 -3.57 -5.31 -7.48
N ILE A 43 -2.80 -6.10 -6.74
CA ILE A 43 -1.37 -6.31 -6.99
C ILE A 43 -1.16 -6.98 -8.36
N LEU A 44 -1.93 -8.01 -8.66
CA LEU A 44 -1.87 -8.69 -9.96
C LEU A 44 -2.28 -7.76 -11.11
N ALA A 45 -3.36 -7.00 -10.92
CA ALA A 45 -3.81 -6.03 -11.92
C ALA A 45 -2.75 -4.94 -12.16
N ALA A 46 -2.10 -4.42 -11.10
CA ALA A 46 -1.04 -3.43 -11.22
C ALA A 46 0.18 -3.99 -11.96
N GLY A 47 0.58 -5.23 -11.65
CA GLY A 47 1.67 -5.90 -12.35
C GLY A 47 1.39 -6.09 -13.84
N LEU A 48 0.19 -6.53 -14.19
CA LEU A 48 -0.25 -6.68 -15.58
C LEU A 48 -0.32 -5.34 -16.32
N ASP A 49 -0.83 -4.30 -15.67
CA ASP A 49 -0.88 -2.94 -16.23
C ASP A 49 0.54 -2.42 -16.55
N GLY A 50 1.49 -2.64 -15.64
CA GLY A 50 2.90 -2.30 -15.84
C GLY A 50 3.52 -3.04 -17.05
N ILE A 51 3.26 -4.34 -17.18
CA ILE A 51 3.73 -5.14 -18.32
C ILE A 51 3.10 -4.66 -19.64
N GLN A 52 1.79 -4.45 -19.66
CA GLN A 52 1.05 -3.99 -20.85
C GLN A 52 1.52 -2.62 -21.32
N LYS A 53 1.79 -1.72 -20.39
CA LYS A 53 2.29 -0.37 -20.68
C LYS A 53 3.81 -0.32 -20.92
N ARG A 54 4.52 -1.44 -20.76
CA ARG A 54 5.99 -1.52 -20.85
C ARG A 54 6.65 -0.47 -19.95
N MET A 55 6.14 -0.34 -18.71
CA MET A 55 6.67 0.64 -17.76
C MET A 55 8.11 0.29 -17.37
N GLU A 56 8.98 1.29 -17.38
CA GLU A 56 10.34 1.14 -16.92
C GLU A 56 10.44 1.45 -15.43
N LEU A 57 11.24 0.66 -14.71
CA LEU A 57 11.52 0.89 -13.31
C LEU A 57 12.47 2.09 -13.16
N GLN A 58 12.17 2.95 -12.22
CA GLN A 58 13.10 3.97 -11.75
C GLN A 58 14.37 3.32 -11.15
N ALA A 59 15.43 4.09 -10.99
CA ALA A 59 16.63 3.60 -10.32
C ALA A 59 16.31 3.11 -8.89
N PRO A 60 16.95 2.00 -8.43
CA PRO A 60 16.75 1.51 -7.08
C PRO A 60 17.29 2.49 -6.04
N VAL A 61 16.56 2.65 -4.94
CA VAL A 61 16.99 3.47 -3.81
C VAL A 61 17.64 2.57 -2.77
N ASN A 62 18.95 2.64 -2.61
CA ASN A 62 19.72 1.79 -1.71
C ASN A 62 19.99 2.42 -0.34
N LYS A 63 19.39 3.58 -0.05
CA LYS A 63 19.48 4.27 1.23
C LYS A 63 18.48 3.69 2.24
N ASN A 64 18.77 3.81 3.53
CA ASN A 64 17.83 3.45 4.59
C ASN A 64 16.88 4.62 4.85
N LEU A 65 15.69 4.58 4.26
CA LEU A 65 14.69 5.66 4.36
C LEU A 65 14.07 5.83 5.77
N PHE A 66 14.43 4.99 6.74
CA PHE A 66 14.04 5.18 8.14
C PHE A 66 14.98 6.15 8.88
N LEU A 67 16.14 6.47 8.32
CA LEU A 67 17.08 7.38 8.96
C LEU A 67 16.75 8.83 8.60
N PRO A 68 16.82 9.75 9.58
CA PRO A 68 16.61 11.18 9.32
C PRO A 68 17.55 11.71 8.22
N GLY A 69 17.04 12.54 7.33
CA GLY A 69 17.82 13.16 6.25
C GLY A 69 18.08 12.30 5.03
N GLU A 70 17.90 10.99 5.10
CA GLU A 70 18.18 10.08 3.97
C GLU A 70 17.18 10.17 2.82
N VAL A 71 16.01 10.74 3.06
CA VAL A 71 14.94 10.97 2.06
C VAL A 71 15.13 12.30 1.35
N GLU A 72 15.81 13.24 1.99
CA GLU A 72 15.96 14.60 1.48
C GLU A 72 16.66 14.59 0.12
N GLY A 73 16.11 15.37 -0.82
CA GLY A 73 16.66 15.50 -2.18
C GLY A 73 16.41 14.31 -3.10
N LEU A 74 15.74 13.23 -2.64
CA LEU A 74 15.46 12.07 -3.50
C LEU A 74 14.22 12.24 -4.37
N GLY A 75 13.36 13.22 -4.10
CA GLY A 75 12.13 13.45 -4.85
C GLY A 75 11.13 12.27 -4.80
N LEU A 76 11.17 11.48 -3.72
CA LEU A 76 10.31 10.31 -3.59
C LEU A 76 8.91 10.72 -3.14
N GLU A 77 7.90 10.17 -3.81
CA GLU A 77 6.52 10.29 -3.38
C GLU A 77 6.29 9.55 -2.06
N ALA A 78 5.64 10.19 -1.11
CA ALA A 78 5.27 9.56 0.16
C ALA A 78 4.00 8.73 -0.01
N LEU A 79 3.89 7.65 0.75
CA LEU A 79 2.61 6.96 0.92
C LEU A 79 1.66 7.81 1.76
N PRO A 80 0.34 7.66 1.58
CA PRO A 80 -0.64 8.34 2.43
C PRO A 80 -0.35 8.11 3.92
N ALA A 81 -0.44 9.17 4.71
CA ALA A 81 -0.15 9.14 6.14
C ALA A 81 -1.39 8.78 6.99
N SER A 82 -2.58 8.81 6.39
CA SER A 82 -3.84 8.46 7.04
C SER A 82 -4.73 7.62 6.13
N LEU A 83 -5.73 6.99 6.73
CA LEU A 83 -6.73 6.22 5.98
C LEU A 83 -7.59 7.13 5.09
N GLU A 84 -7.87 8.34 5.54
CA GLU A 84 -8.59 9.34 4.74
C GLU A 84 -7.82 9.75 3.49
N GLU A 85 -6.54 10.06 3.65
CA GLU A 85 -5.67 10.37 2.50
C GLU A 85 -5.57 9.18 1.53
N ALA A 86 -5.45 7.95 2.06
CA ALA A 86 -5.42 6.75 1.24
C ALA A 86 -6.73 6.57 0.45
N VAL A 87 -7.88 6.84 1.06
CA VAL A 87 -9.18 6.78 0.37
C VAL A 87 -9.29 7.87 -0.69
N GLU A 88 -8.83 9.09 -0.41
CA GLU A 88 -8.82 10.18 -1.38
C GLU A 88 -7.97 9.84 -2.61
N VAL A 89 -6.76 9.35 -2.40
CA VAL A 89 -5.89 8.90 -3.49
C VAL A 89 -6.55 7.77 -4.29
N ALA A 90 -7.18 6.81 -3.60
CA ALA A 90 -7.86 5.69 -4.24
C ALA A 90 -9.05 6.15 -5.10
N GLN A 91 -9.87 7.05 -4.61
CA GLN A 91 -11.03 7.60 -5.33
C GLN A 91 -10.63 8.37 -6.59
N ASN A 92 -9.48 9.03 -6.56
CA ASN A 92 -8.94 9.79 -7.69
C ASN A 92 -8.10 8.93 -8.66
N SER A 93 -7.81 7.68 -8.32
CA SER A 93 -6.97 6.79 -9.13
C SER A 93 -7.70 6.29 -10.39
N GLU A 94 -7.22 6.68 -11.57
CA GLU A 94 -7.72 6.17 -12.85
C GLU A 94 -7.46 4.65 -13.01
N PHE A 95 -6.39 4.14 -12.39
CA PHE A 95 -6.13 2.71 -12.35
C PHE A 95 -7.24 1.98 -11.57
N LEU A 96 -7.56 2.41 -10.36
CA LEU A 96 -8.61 1.78 -9.56
C LEU A 96 -10.00 1.90 -10.16
N LYS A 97 -10.33 3.03 -10.79
CA LYS A 97 -11.60 3.21 -11.52
C LYS A 97 -11.77 2.18 -12.65
N ARG A 98 -10.67 1.76 -13.26
CA ARG A 98 -10.69 0.79 -14.35
C ARG A 98 -10.75 -0.67 -13.87
N VAL A 99 -10.08 -1.00 -12.76
CA VAL A 99 -9.90 -2.39 -12.34
C VAL A 99 -10.82 -2.82 -11.20
N LEU A 100 -11.32 -1.88 -10.40
CA LEU A 100 -12.20 -2.17 -9.28
C LEU A 100 -13.66 -1.86 -9.66
N PRO A 101 -14.61 -2.82 -9.50
CA PRO A 101 -16.03 -2.53 -9.72
C PRO A 101 -16.48 -1.34 -8.89
N GLN A 102 -17.14 -0.37 -9.52
CA GLN A 102 -17.48 0.91 -8.90
C GLN A 102 -18.22 0.77 -7.58
N GLU A 103 -19.21 -0.11 -7.53
CA GLU A 103 -20.02 -0.33 -6.31
C GLU A 103 -19.20 -0.95 -5.19
N LEU A 104 -18.27 -1.85 -5.52
CA LEU A 104 -17.36 -2.44 -4.54
C LEU A 104 -16.42 -1.37 -3.96
N GLY A 105 -15.81 -0.55 -4.83
CA GLY A 105 -14.97 0.57 -4.40
C GLY A 105 -15.73 1.54 -3.51
N ARG A 106 -16.92 1.95 -3.92
CA ARG A 106 -17.77 2.86 -3.14
C ARG A 106 -18.04 2.34 -1.73
N ARG A 107 -18.43 1.06 -1.59
CA ARG A 107 -18.69 0.43 -0.28
C ARG A 107 -17.44 0.33 0.56
N TYR A 108 -16.33 -0.08 -0.05
CA TYR A 108 -15.05 -0.24 0.65
C TYR A 108 -14.54 1.10 1.20
N TYR A 109 -14.57 2.16 0.39
CA TYR A 109 -14.16 3.50 0.80
C TYR A 109 -15.08 4.08 1.90
N ALA A 110 -16.39 3.90 1.76
CA ALA A 110 -17.34 4.36 2.78
C ALA A 110 -17.11 3.68 4.14
N GLU A 111 -16.85 2.38 4.14
CA GLU A 111 -16.56 1.64 5.36
C GLU A 111 -15.21 2.03 5.97
N ALA A 112 -14.18 2.26 5.15
CA ALA A 112 -12.88 2.74 5.60
C ALA A 112 -13.00 4.09 6.33
N LEU A 113 -13.71 5.04 5.72
CA LEU A 113 -13.94 6.36 6.32
C LEU A 113 -14.77 6.26 7.61
N ARG A 114 -15.81 5.42 7.64
CA ARG A 114 -16.63 5.17 8.83
C ARG A 114 -15.79 4.63 9.99
N ARG A 115 -14.88 3.70 9.72
CA ARG A 115 -13.96 3.14 10.74
C ARG A 115 -12.98 4.17 11.24
N SER A 116 -12.40 4.98 10.35
CA SER A 116 -11.51 6.06 10.74
C SER A 116 -12.19 7.09 11.64
N GLU A 117 -13.41 7.49 11.30
CA GLU A 117 -14.20 8.39 12.13
C GLU A 117 -14.56 7.79 13.51
N ALA A 118 -14.89 6.50 13.54
CA ALA A 118 -15.19 5.81 14.80
C ALA A 118 -13.96 5.72 15.70
N LEU A 119 -12.77 5.44 15.13
CA LEU A 119 -11.52 5.42 15.86
C LEU A 119 -11.20 6.80 16.47
N LYS A 120 -11.36 7.88 15.71
CA LYS A 120 -11.14 9.26 16.19
C LYS A 120 -12.07 9.67 17.35
N LYS A 121 -13.25 9.07 17.41
CA LYS A 121 -14.27 9.31 18.46
C LYS A 121 -14.16 8.35 19.64
N ALA A 122 -13.32 7.33 19.55
CA ALA A 122 -13.14 6.33 20.58
C ALA A 122 -12.49 6.94 21.83
N ALA A 123 -13.01 6.63 23.00
CA ALA A 123 -12.43 7.06 24.28
C ALA A 123 -11.06 6.42 24.52
N ASP A 124 -10.87 5.19 24.05
CA ASP A 124 -9.61 4.46 24.03
C ASP A 124 -9.38 3.90 22.62
N PRO A 125 -8.55 4.58 21.79
CA PRO A 125 -8.23 4.14 20.44
C PRO A 125 -7.58 2.75 20.39
N ALA A 126 -6.70 2.42 21.34
CA ALA A 126 -6.02 1.13 21.37
C ALA A 126 -6.98 -0.01 21.63
N GLU A 127 -7.93 0.16 22.57
CA GLU A 127 -8.98 -0.81 22.82
C GLU A 127 -9.93 -0.95 21.63
N TYR A 128 -10.26 0.16 20.96
CA TYR A 128 -11.07 0.12 19.73
C TYR A 128 -10.37 -0.74 18.65
N GLU A 129 -9.08 -0.52 18.41
CA GLU A 129 -8.31 -1.32 17.45
C GLU A 129 -8.26 -2.79 17.85
N ARG A 130 -8.02 -3.09 19.12
CA ARG A 130 -8.00 -4.45 19.64
C ARG A 130 -9.31 -5.19 19.36
N ILE A 131 -10.45 -4.57 19.60
CA ILE A 131 -11.76 -5.19 19.42
C ILE A 131 -12.08 -5.38 17.92
N HIS A 132 -11.79 -4.38 17.08
CA HIS A 132 -12.28 -4.36 15.71
C HIS A 132 -11.31 -4.97 14.68
N TYR A 133 -10.05 -5.16 15.04
CA TYR A 133 -9.04 -5.73 14.14
C TYR A 133 -8.47 -7.05 14.65
N PHE A 134 -8.05 -7.14 15.92
CA PHE A 134 -7.44 -8.37 16.43
C PHE A 134 -8.45 -9.51 16.65
N ASN A 135 -9.69 -9.20 16.94
CA ASN A 135 -10.74 -10.21 17.14
C ASN A 135 -11.61 -10.46 15.88
N ALA A 136 -11.30 -9.81 14.77
CA ALA A 136 -12.07 -9.90 13.53
C ALA A 136 -11.41 -10.80 12.46
N ILE A 137 -10.29 -11.43 12.78
CA ILE A 137 -9.54 -12.34 11.90
C ILE A 137 -9.78 -13.78 12.30
#